data_c0889f8d95497f0322535ffe90440038
#
_entry.id   c0889f8d95497f0322535ffe90440038
#
_cell.length_a   1.000
_cell.length_b   1.000
_cell.length_c   1.000
_cell.angle_alpha   90.00
_cell.angle_beta   90.00
_cell.angle_gamma   90.00
#
_symmetry.space_group_name_H-M   'P 1'
#
loop_
_entity.id
_entity.type
_entity.pdbx_description
1 polymer ?
#
loop_
_entity_poly.entity_id
_entity_poly.type
_entity_poly.pdbx_seq_one_letter_code
_entity_poly.pdbx_strand_id
1 'polypeptide(L)'
;STLKLHPEHELAARGVRQALVIVPERWGSRLIVSLWELGVRPGLAEHAYRALDACDLYLFIEGARAARLAPDETTRRLEAFMRTSALTGPQLGSAPDETLHLRGDRPLDPACRRELERDAAGFTLFGYLAWRNPIGLDSGIVFARDLYDCNDELFARYTGWAIWRFAPPLGGRPDAPPVLTQLAGGATP
;
A
#
# COMPACT_ATOMS: atom_id res chain seq x y z
N SER A 1 -20.84 -9.69 -8.71
CA SER A 1 -20.71 -8.43 -9.47
C SER A 1 -19.36 -8.40 -10.13
N THR A 2 -19.33 -8.05 -11.42
CA THR A 2 -18.07 -7.95 -12.18
C THR A 2 -17.26 -6.78 -11.63
N LEU A 3 -16.02 -7.03 -11.23
CA LEU A 3 -15.10 -6.00 -10.75
C LEU A 3 -14.81 -5.02 -11.91
N LYS A 4 -15.18 -3.77 -11.75
CA LYS A 4 -14.89 -2.74 -12.76
C LYS A 4 -13.44 -2.26 -12.58
N LEU A 5 -12.52 -2.83 -13.38
CA LEU A 5 -11.08 -2.55 -13.32
C LEU A 5 -10.62 -1.50 -14.33
N HIS A 6 -11.52 -0.68 -14.83
CA HIS A 6 -11.26 0.31 -15.87
C HIS A 6 -11.72 1.71 -15.43
N PRO A 7 -11.07 2.30 -14.40
CA PRO A 7 -11.42 3.63 -13.93
C PRO A 7 -11.24 4.70 -15.01
N GLU A 8 -10.34 4.47 -15.97
CA GLU A 8 -10.16 5.34 -17.14
C GLU A 8 -11.42 5.47 -18.01
N HIS A 9 -12.21 4.41 -18.14
CA HIS A 9 -13.48 4.47 -18.90
C HIS A 9 -14.51 5.30 -18.15
N GLU A 10 -14.54 5.22 -16.83
CA GLU A 10 -15.44 6.03 -16.02
C GLU A 10 -15.05 7.51 -16.04
N LEU A 11 -13.75 7.81 -16.00
CA LEU A 11 -13.23 9.18 -16.15
C LEU A 11 -13.55 9.75 -17.54
N ALA A 12 -13.33 8.96 -18.58
CA ALA A 12 -13.67 9.35 -19.95
C ALA A 12 -15.17 9.64 -20.12
N ALA A 13 -16.04 8.82 -19.51
CA ALA A 13 -17.50 9.06 -19.51
C ALA A 13 -17.90 10.35 -18.77
N ARG A 14 -17.07 10.83 -17.84
CA ARG A 14 -17.21 12.12 -17.14
C ARG A 14 -16.53 13.29 -17.88
N GLY A 15 -15.99 13.05 -19.08
CA GLY A 15 -15.25 14.06 -19.86
C GLY A 15 -13.84 14.36 -19.37
N VAL A 16 -13.34 13.61 -18.39
CA VAL A 16 -12.00 13.78 -17.83
C VAL A 16 -10.97 13.11 -18.75
N ARG A 17 -10.11 13.91 -19.37
CA ARG A 17 -9.07 13.43 -20.29
C ARG A 17 -7.69 13.39 -19.67
N GLN A 18 -7.48 14.12 -18.56
CA GLN A 18 -6.22 14.22 -17.87
C GLN A 18 -6.46 14.16 -16.37
N ALA A 19 -5.92 13.15 -15.71
CA ALA A 19 -6.09 12.97 -14.28
C ALA A 19 -4.93 12.18 -13.67
N LEU A 20 -4.63 12.50 -12.44
CA LEU A 20 -3.85 11.65 -11.54
C LEU A 20 -4.83 10.80 -10.73
N VAL A 21 -4.70 9.49 -10.81
CA VAL A 21 -5.52 8.54 -10.05
C VAL A 21 -4.63 7.86 -9.02
N ILE A 22 -4.81 8.20 -7.74
CA ILE A 22 -4.09 7.52 -6.66
C ILE A 22 -4.81 6.23 -6.26
N VAL A 23 -4.02 5.20 -6.04
CA VAL A 23 -4.49 3.85 -5.72
C VAL A 23 -3.80 3.38 -4.45
N PRO A 24 -4.55 3.13 -3.36
CA PRO A 24 -3.96 2.58 -2.14
C PRO A 24 -3.40 1.18 -2.38
N GLU A 25 -2.25 0.93 -1.80
CA GLU A 25 -1.60 -0.37 -1.81
C GLU A 25 -1.77 -1.05 -0.44
N ARG A 26 -1.95 -2.36 -0.43
CA ARG A 26 -2.07 -3.12 0.82
C ARG A 26 -0.82 -3.01 1.68
N TRP A 27 -1.01 -3.03 2.99
CA TRP A 27 0.08 -2.91 3.97
C TRP A 27 1.11 -4.02 3.82
N GLY A 28 0.68 -5.27 3.62
CA GLY A 28 1.58 -6.39 3.42
C GLY A 28 2.55 -6.20 2.25
N SER A 29 2.05 -5.74 1.10
CA SER A 29 2.90 -5.41 -0.05
C SER A 29 3.91 -4.32 0.28
N ARG A 30 3.49 -3.29 1.03
CA ARG A 30 4.38 -2.20 1.45
C ARG A 30 5.47 -2.66 2.41
N LEU A 31 5.17 -3.60 3.32
CA LEU A 31 6.17 -4.19 4.22
C LEU A 31 7.25 -4.94 3.44
N ILE A 32 6.86 -5.77 2.47
CA ILE A 32 7.80 -6.50 1.62
C ILE A 32 8.69 -5.55 0.82
N VAL A 33 8.09 -4.56 0.15
CA VAL A 33 8.83 -3.57 -0.64
C VAL A 33 9.77 -2.76 0.25
N SER A 34 9.34 -2.37 1.44
CA SER A 34 10.19 -1.64 2.40
C SER A 34 11.41 -2.44 2.84
N LEU A 35 11.29 -3.76 2.98
CA LEU A 35 12.45 -4.62 3.26
C LEU A 35 13.42 -4.66 2.06
N TRP A 36 12.91 -4.70 0.82
CA TRP A 36 13.76 -4.63 -0.36
C TRP A 36 14.52 -3.30 -0.46
N GLU A 37 13.84 -2.18 -0.16
CA GLU A 37 14.48 -0.85 -0.09
C GLU A 37 15.61 -0.79 0.95
N LEU A 38 15.47 -1.53 2.05
CA LEU A 38 16.52 -1.70 3.07
C LEU A 38 17.60 -2.71 2.67
N GLY A 39 17.55 -3.25 1.44
CA GLY A 39 18.54 -4.18 0.90
C GLY A 39 18.34 -5.65 1.31
N VAL A 40 17.21 -5.99 1.92
CA VAL A 40 16.87 -7.38 2.23
C VAL A 40 16.49 -8.12 0.96
N ARG A 41 17.03 -9.31 0.76
CA ARG A 41 16.74 -10.15 -0.42
C ARG A 41 15.25 -10.55 -0.47
N PRO A 42 14.64 -10.64 -1.67
CA PRO A 42 13.21 -10.94 -1.83
C PRO A 42 12.73 -12.16 -1.06
N GLY A 43 13.41 -13.29 -1.18
CA GLY A 43 13.01 -14.52 -0.48
C GLY A 43 13.03 -14.41 1.04
N LEU A 44 13.97 -13.65 1.62
CA LEU A 44 13.99 -13.40 3.06
C LEU A 44 12.90 -12.42 3.49
N ALA A 45 12.61 -11.39 2.68
CA ALA A 45 11.55 -10.44 2.94
C ALA A 45 10.17 -11.12 2.98
N GLU A 46 9.89 -11.97 1.99
CA GLU A 46 8.65 -12.76 1.96
C GLU A 46 8.56 -13.75 3.12
N HIS A 47 9.68 -14.39 3.46
CA HIS A 47 9.72 -15.30 4.60
C HIS A 47 9.45 -14.56 5.92
N ALA A 48 10.06 -13.40 6.12
CA ALA A 48 9.84 -12.55 7.29
C ALA A 48 8.36 -12.12 7.38
N TYR A 49 7.77 -11.69 6.26
CA TYR A 49 6.38 -11.31 6.19
C TYR A 49 5.42 -12.43 6.61
N ARG A 50 5.73 -13.69 6.23
CA ARG A 50 4.92 -14.85 6.61
C ARG A 50 5.15 -15.34 8.04
N ALA A 51 6.33 -15.10 8.58
CA ALA A 51 6.75 -15.65 9.88
C ALA A 51 6.52 -14.69 11.05
N LEU A 52 6.39 -13.40 10.79
CA LEU A 52 6.32 -12.37 11.83
C LEU A 52 4.92 -11.73 11.90
N ASP A 53 4.60 -11.19 13.07
CA ASP A 53 3.50 -10.25 13.24
C ASP A 53 3.76 -9.00 12.37
N ALA A 54 2.75 -8.56 11.61
CA ALA A 54 2.89 -7.44 10.69
C ALA A 54 3.25 -6.12 11.40
N CYS A 55 2.73 -5.92 12.63
CA CYS A 55 3.08 -4.75 13.43
C CYS A 55 4.53 -4.81 13.91
N ASP A 56 4.99 -5.98 14.36
CA ASP A 56 6.38 -6.18 14.78
C ASP A 56 7.33 -5.95 13.60
N LEU A 57 6.97 -6.46 12.42
CA LEU A 57 7.75 -6.26 11.20
C LEU A 57 7.77 -4.78 10.79
N TYR A 58 6.64 -4.09 10.88
CA TYR A 58 6.54 -2.66 10.62
C TYR A 58 7.45 -1.85 11.56
N LEU A 59 7.38 -2.10 12.85
CA LEU A 59 8.22 -1.41 13.85
C LEU A 59 9.71 -1.73 13.65
N PHE A 60 10.05 -2.95 13.24
CA PHE A 60 11.41 -3.31 12.86
C PHE A 60 11.89 -2.47 11.67
N ILE A 61 11.09 -2.35 10.60
CA ILE A 61 11.38 -1.56 9.41
C ILE A 61 11.60 -0.10 9.76
N GLU A 62 10.70 0.49 10.54
CA GLU A 62 10.81 1.89 10.96
C GLU A 62 12.05 2.12 11.84
N GLY A 63 12.36 1.20 12.74
CA GLY A 63 13.59 1.23 13.53
C GLY A 63 14.85 1.14 12.67
N ALA A 64 14.87 0.27 11.67
CA ALA A 64 16.00 0.13 10.74
C ALA A 64 16.20 1.41 9.89
N ARG A 65 15.12 2.04 9.44
CA ARG A 65 15.16 3.31 8.71
C ARG A 65 15.69 4.44 9.60
N ALA A 66 15.13 4.58 10.80
CA ALA A 66 15.56 5.62 11.75
C ALA A 66 17.03 5.48 12.12
N ALA A 67 17.51 4.26 12.31
CA ALA A 67 18.92 3.97 12.62
C ALA A 67 19.82 4.00 11.37
N ARG A 68 19.28 4.16 10.17
CA ARG A 68 20.02 4.13 8.88
C ARG A 68 20.91 2.90 8.75
N LEU A 69 20.38 1.73 9.09
CA LEU A 69 21.14 0.50 9.06
C LEU A 69 21.63 0.18 7.64
N ALA A 70 22.88 -0.31 7.55
CA ALA A 70 23.39 -0.86 6.29
C ALA A 70 22.62 -2.16 5.92
N PRO A 71 22.54 -2.53 4.62
CA PRO A 71 21.82 -3.71 4.15
C PRO A 71 22.19 -5.02 4.86
N ASP A 72 23.47 -5.27 5.04
CA ASP A 72 23.96 -6.50 5.71
C ASP A 72 23.58 -6.52 7.20
N GLU A 73 23.61 -5.37 7.86
CA GLU A 73 23.21 -5.24 9.26
C GLU A 73 21.70 -5.43 9.40
N THR A 74 20.91 -4.83 8.49
CA THR A 74 19.46 -5.00 8.44
C THR A 74 19.11 -6.48 8.28
N THR A 75 19.77 -7.17 7.36
CA THR A 75 19.56 -8.60 7.12
C THR A 75 19.87 -9.43 8.35
N ARG A 76 21.04 -9.23 8.99
CA ARG A 76 21.43 -9.93 10.21
C ARG A 76 20.45 -9.73 11.37
N ARG A 77 20.00 -8.47 11.57
CA ARG A 77 19.04 -8.15 12.63
C ARG A 77 17.67 -8.74 12.34
N LEU A 78 17.22 -8.73 11.08
CA LEU A 78 15.96 -9.35 10.68
C LEU A 78 15.97 -10.85 10.95
N GLU A 79 17.04 -11.55 10.56
CA GLU A 79 17.19 -12.98 10.83
C GLU A 79 17.23 -13.29 12.34
N ALA A 80 17.90 -12.46 13.13
CA ALA A 80 17.91 -12.60 14.59
C ALA A 80 16.50 -12.37 15.16
N PHE A 81 15.80 -11.36 14.69
CA PHE A 81 14.45 -11.04 15.11
C PHE A 81 13.47 -12.16 14.76
N MET A 82 13.56 -12.74 13.57
CA MET A 82 12.74 -13.88 13.17
C MET A 82 12.94 -15.10 14.09
N ARG A 83 14.17 -15.37 14.52
CA ARG A 83 14.44 -16.50 15.44
C ARG A 83 13.78 -16.35 16.81
N THR A 84 13.56 -15.12 17.27
CA THR A 84 13.01 -14.84 18.61
C THR A 84 11.54 -14.46 18.61
N SER A 85 11.02 -14.00 17.47
CA SER A 85 9.69 -13.37 17.38
C SER A 85 8.76 -14.06 16.38
N ALA A 86 9.16 -15.20 15.80
CA ALA A 86 8.30 -15.95 14.90
C ALA A 86 6.97 -16.29 15.58
N LEU A 87 5.88 -16.13 14.84
CA LEU A 87 4.54 -16.40 15.34
C LEU A 87 4.38 -17.90 15.65
N THR A 88 4.08 -18.17 16.91
CA THR A 88 3.71 -19.50 17.39
C THR A 88 2.32 -19.40 18.03
N GLY A 89 1.30 -19.86 17.35
CA GLY A 89 -0.05 -19.84 17.90
C GLY A 89 -1.14 -19.33 16.94
N PRO A 90 -2.38 -19.19 17.42
CA PRO A 90 -3.49 -18.72 16.60
C PRO A 90 -3.26 -17.30 16.12
N GLN A 91 -3.45 -17.09 14.81
CA GLN A 91 -3.28 -15.80 14.14
C GLN A 91 -4.67 -15.20 13.86
N LEU A 92 -4.75 -13.87 13.95
CA LEU A 92 -5.89 -13.13 13.43
C LEU A 92 -5.73 -13.04 11.90
N GLY A 93 -6.43 -13.90 11.17
CA GLY A 93 -6.40 -13.84 9.72
C GLY A 93 -7.14 -15.00 9.10
N SER A 94 -7.89 -14.76 8.06
CA SER A 94 -8.87 -15.69 7.53
C SER A 94 -8.45 -16.48 6.29
N ALA A 95 -7.30 -16.21 5.69
CA ALA A 95 -6.84 -16.96 4.53
C ALA A 95 -5.32 -17.12 4.48
N PRO A 96 -4.80 -18.32 4.16
CA PRO A 96 -3.37 -18.63 4.20
C PRO A 96 -2.50 -17.77 3.28
N ASP A 97 -3.06 -17.22 2.21
CA ASP A 97 -2.30 -16.65 1.10
C ASP A 97 -2.30 -15.12 1.03
N GLU A 98 -3.16 -14.44 1.81
CA GLU A 98 -3.40 -13.00 1.65
C GLU A 98 -3.38 -12.19 2.95
N THR A 99 -3.13 -12.81 4.09
CA THR A 99 -3.42 -12.19 5.37
C THR A 99 -2.21 -11.61 6.06
N LEU A 100 -2.38 -10.39 6.53
CA LEU A 100 -1.56 -9.80 7.57
C LEU A 100 -1.63 -10.68 8.81
N HIS A 101 -0.50 -11.20 9.25
CA HIS A 101 -0.41 -11.93 10.50
C HIS A 101 -0.33 -10.91 11.64
N LEU A 102 -1.38 -10.84 12.45
CA LEU A 102 -1.45 -9.97 13.63
C LEU A 102 -1.71 -10.82 14.88
N ARG A 103 -0.98 -10.51 15.93
CA ARG A 103 -1.24 -11.10 17.26
C ARG A 103 -2.51 -10.53 17.85
N GLY A 104 -3.37 -11.44 18.39
CA GLY A 104 -4.60 -11.06 19.09
C GLY A 104 -4.45 -10.90 20.60
N ASP A 105 -3.26 -11.19 21.14
CA ASP A 105 -2.98 -11.25 22.58
C ASP A 105 -2.49 -9.93 23.18
N ARG A 106 -2.31 -8.90 22.37
CA ARG A 106 -1.85 -7.58 22.82
C ARG A 106 -2.54 -6.43 22.05
N PRO A 107 -2.63 -5.23 22.66
CA PRO A 107 -3.09 -4.05 21.94
C PRO A 107 -2.12 -3.67 20.82
N LEU A 108 -2.68 -3.26 19.68
CA LEU A 108 -1.88 -2.74 18.57
C LEU A 108 -1.25 -1.40 18.93
N ASP A 109 0.01 -1.23 18.53
CA ASP A 109 0.66 0.07 18.52
C ASP A 109 -0.18 1.09 17.71
N PRO A 110 -0.27 2.37 18.13
CA PRO A 110 -1.05 3.38 17.41
C PRO A 110 -0.63 3.56 15.95
N ALA A 111 0.67 3.42 15.63
CA ALA A 111 1.15 3.50 14.25
C ALA A 111 0.64 2.30 13.43
N CYS A 112 0.72 1.09 13.99
CA CYS A 112 0.19 -0.12 13.36
C CYS A 112 -1.33 -0.06 13.16
N ARG A 113 -2.05 0.55 14.11
CA ARG A 113 -3.50 0.75 13.97
C ARG A 113 -3.83 1.63 12.76
N ARG A 114 -3.11 2.73 12.58
CA ARG A 114 -3.27 3.60 11.39
C ARG A 114 -2.97 2.84 10.10
N GLU A 115 -1.93 2.02 10.09
CA GLU A 115 -1.60 1.19 8.93
C GLU A 115 -2.68 0.15 8.62
N LEU A 116 -3.27 -0.46 9.64
CA LEU A 116 -4.37 -1.40 9.48
C LEU A 116 -5.64 -0.72 8.94
N GLU A 117 -5.95 0.49 9.41
CA GLU A 117 -7.06 1.30 8.89
C GLU A 117 -6.83 1.66 7.41
N ARG A 118 -5.59 2.00 7.03
CA ARG A 118 -5.18 2.23 5.65
C ARG A 118 -5.27 0.96 4.80
N ASP A 119 -4.89 -0.18 5.35
CA ASP A 119 -4.96 -1.49 4.67
C ASP A 119 -6.39 -1.89 4.32
N ALA A 120 -7.37 -1.58 5.18
CA ALA A 120 -8.78 -1.82 4.90
C ALA A 120 -9.28 -1.12 3.63
N ALA A 121 -8.65 -0.02 3.23
CA ALA A 121 -8.88 0.67 1.96
C ALA A 121 -7.87 0.25 0.87
N GLY A 122 -6.93 -0.63 1.18
CA GLY A 122 -5.86 -1.08 0.30
C GLY A 122 -6.37 -1.97 -0.83
N PHE A 123 -5.68 -1.90 -1.93
CA PHE A 123 -6.07 -2.55 -3.17
C PHE A 123 -4.88 -3.20 -3.85
N THR A 124 -4.95 -4.50 -4.14
CA THR A 124 -3.83 -5.26 -4.73
C THR A 124 -3.57 -4.95 -6.21
N LEU A 125 -4.44 -4.16 -6.85
CA LEU A 125 -4.41 -3.94 -8.29
C LEU A 125 -3.58 -2.73 -8.73
N PHE A 126 -2.86 -2.06 -7.83
CA PHE A 126 -2.02 -0.93 -8.22
C PHE A 126 -1.06 -1.31 -9.35
N GLY A 127 -0.36 -2.42 -9.25
CA GLY A 127 0.56 -2.89 -10.28
C GLY A 127 -0.12 -3.05 -11.65
N TYR A 128 -1.30 -3.64 -11.67
CA TYR A 128 -2.09 -3.81 -12.90
C TYR A 128 -2.52 -2.48 -13.53
N LEU A 129 -2.90 -1.50 -12.72
CA LEU A 129 -3.25 -0.17 -13.19
C LEU A 129 -2.02 0.62 -13.65
N ALA A 130 -0.93 0.54 -12.90
CA ALA A 130 0.32 1.23 -13.22
C ALA A 130 0.91 0.81 -14.58
N TRP A 131 0.69 -0.43 -15.01
CA TRP A 131 1.08 -0.90 -16.35
C TRP A 131 0.39 -0.16 -17.51
N ARG A 132 -0.69 0.56 -17.24
CA ARG A 132 -1.43 1.35 -18.22
C ARG A 132 -0.97 2.79 -18.31
N ASN A 133 -0.02 3.18 -17.49
CA ASN A 133 0.50 4.54 -17.51
C ASN A 133 1.14 4.86 -18.87
N PRO A 134 0.94 6.08 -19.39
CA PRO A 134 1.69 6.56 -20.54
C PRO A 134 3.18 6.63 -20.20
N ILE A 135 4.05 6.40 -21.20
CA ILE A 135 5.51 6.32 -20.99
C ILE A 135 6.08 7.58 -20.32
N GLY A 136 5.58 8.77 -20.66
CA GLY A 136 6.09 10.04 -20.12
C GLY A 136 5.50 10.44 -18.77
N LEU A 137 4.40 9.81 -18.32
CA LEU A 137 3.62 10.21 -17.13
C LEU A 137 3.18 11.70 -17.15
N ASP A 138 3.06 12.29 -18.33
CA ASP A 138 2.81 13.71 -18.55
C ASP A 138 1.51 14.01 -19.29
N SER A 139 0.76 12.97 -19.65
CA SER A 139 -0.49 13.09 -20.40
C SER A 139 -1.47 11.99 -20.07
N GLY A 140 -2.75 12.22 -20.33
CA GLY A 140 -3.80 11.21 -20.14
C GLY A 140 -4.11 10.89 -18.69
N ILE A 141 -4.41 9.64 -18.41
CA ILE A 141 -4.69 9.15 -17.06
C ILE A 141 -3.44 8.48 -16.52
N VAL A 142 -2.93 9.00 -15.40
CA VAL A 142 -1.76 8.46 -14.70
C VAL A 142 -2.20 7.82 -13.39
N PHE A 143 -1.81 6.58 -13.18
CA PHE A 143 -2.03 5.85 -11.93
C PHE A 143 -0.79 5.96 -11.06
N ALA A 144 -0.96 6.42 -9.82
CA ALA A 144 0.10 6.50 -8.84
C ALA A 144 -0.30 5.80 -7.54
N ARG A 145 0.69 5.31 -6.82
CA ARG A 145 0.48 4.75 -5.49
C ARG A 145 0.08 5.87 -4.52
N ASP A 146 -0.88 5.59 -3.65
CA ASP A 146 -1.23 6.47 -2.53
C ASP A 146 -0.03 6.55 -1.56
N LEU A 147 0.55 7.72 -1.43
CA LEU A 147 1.67 8.01 -0.53
C LEU A 147 1.19 8.57 0.82
N TYR A 148 -0.14 8.63 1.03
CA TYR A 148 -0.80 9.12 2.24
C TYR A 148 -0.33 10.53 2.64
N ASP A 149 0.43 10.64 3.74
CA ASP A 149 0.89 11.91 4.27
C ASP A 149 1.92 12.63 3.36
N CYS A 150 2.47 11.91 2.36
CA CYS A 150 3.39 12.45 1.36
C CYS A 150 2.72 12.74 0.00
N ASN A 151 1.40 12.64 -0.09
CA ASN A 151 0.68 12.93 -1.34
C ASN A 151 0.85 14.37 -1.82
N ASP A 152 1.12 15.33 -0.94
CA ASP A 152 1.31 16.73 -1.31
C ASP A 152 2.47 16.91 -2.30
N GLU A 153 3.56 16.17 -2.15
CA GLU A 153 4.69 16.18 -3.09
C GLU A 153 4.27 15.62 -4.47
N LEU A 154 3.48 14.56 -4.46
CA LEU A 154 2.93 13.98 -5.67
C LEU A 154 1.98 14.96 -6.38
N PHE A 155 1.08 15.58 -5.62
CA PHE A 155 0.09 16.53 -6.16
C PHE A 155 0.76 17.79 -6.73
N ALA A 156 1.84 18.26 -6.10
CA ALA A 156 2.62 19.39 -6.58
C ALA A 156 3.21 19.15 -7.99
N ARG A 157 3.56 17.89 -8.30
CA ARG A 157 4.06 17.51 -9.63
C ARG A 157 2.96 17.55 -10.71
N TYR A 158 1.72 17.31 -10.32
CA TYR A 158 0.57 17.25 -11.22
C TYR A 158 -0.37 18.46 -11.04
N THR A 159 0.21 19.64 -10.84
CA THR A 159 -0.54 20.90 -10.69
C THR A 159 -1.47 21.13 -11.89
N GLY A 160 -2.73 21.44 -11.61
CA GLY A 160 -3.75 21.67 -12.63
C GLY A 160 -4.43 20.40 -13.15
N TRP A 161 -4.01 19.22 -12.72
CA TRP A 161 -4.69 17.98 -13.06
C TRP A 161 -5.86 17.71 -12.12
N ALA A 162 -6.85 16.98 -12.61
CA ALA A 162 -7.89 16.42 -11.76
C ALA A 162 -7.29 15.26 -10.95
N ILE A 163 -7.45 15.31 -9.62
CA ILE A 163 -6.90 14.28 -8.73
C ILE A 163 -8.05 13.41 -8.22
N TRP A 164 -7.91 12.11 -8.44
CA TRP A 164 -8.89 11.11 -8.09
C TRP A 164 -8.26 10.03 -7.22
N ARG A 165 -9.09 9.37 -6.43
CA ARG A 165 -8.74 8.16 -5.69
C ARG A 165 -9.59 7.02 -6.20
N PHE A 166 -8.95 5.89 -6.51
CA PHE A 166 -9.63 4.66 -6.90
C PHE A 166 -9.41 3.60 -5.82
N ALA A 167 -10.41 3.39 -4.98
CA ALA A 167 -10.32 2.51 -3.83
C ALA A 167 -11.72 2.07 -3.39
N PRO A 168 -11.83 0.99 -2.60
CA PRO A 168 -13.04 0.70 -1.85
C PRO A 168 -13.47 1.90 -0.98
N PRO A 169 -14.77 2.10 -0.75
CA PRO A 169 -15.26 3.17 0.12
C PRO A 169 -14.70 3.02 1.54
N LEU A 170 -14.28 4.13 2.15
CA LEU A 170 -13.86 4.15 3.55
C LEU A 170 -15.03 3.70 4.45
N GLY A 171 -14.76 2.79 5.38
CA GLY A 171 -15.79 2.20 6.24
C GLY A 171 -16.76 1.25 5.53
N GLY A 172 -16.51 0.95 4.26
CA GLY A 172 -17.26 -0.04 3.49
C GLY A 172 -16.92 -1.47 3.91
N ARG A 173 -17.63 -2.43 3.31
CA ARG A 173 -17.31 -3.85 3.50
C ARG A 173 -15.94 -4.16 2.90
N PRO A 174 -15.18 -5.12 3.47
CA PRO A 174 -13.85 -5.51 2.96
C PRO A 174 -13.84 -5.96 1.49
N ASP A 175 -14.98 -6.46 1.00
CA ASP A 175 -15.19 -6.92 -0.38
C ASP A 175 -15.91 -5.88 -1.26
N ALA A 176 -16.07 -4.65 -0.79
CA ALA A 176 -16.69 -3.60 -1.58
C ALA A 176 -15.88 -3.30 -2.84
N PRO A 177 -16.54 -3.16 -4.00
CA PRO A 177 -15.83 -2.81 -5.23
C PRO A 177 -15.22 -1.41 -5.10
N PRO A 178 -14.05 -1.17 -5.72
CA PRO A 178 -13.44 0.15 -5.74
C PRO A 178 -14.33 1.14 -6.50
N VAL A 179 -14.30 2.38 -6.06
CA VAL A 179 -14.99 3.51 -6.66
C VAL A 179 -14.02 4.66 -6.92
N LEU A 180 -14.34 5.48 -7.91
CA LEU A 180 -13.63 6.72 -8.18
C LEU A 180 -14.20 7.87 -7.34
N THR A 181 -13.35 8.44 -6.49
CA THR A 181 -13.65 9.63 -5.68
C THR A 181 -12.75 10.77 -6.09
N GLN A 182 -13.30 11.91 -6.45
CA GLN A 182 -12.51 13.11 -6.73
C GLN A 182 -11.99 13.71 -5.42
N LEU A 183 -10.67 13.97 -5.36
CA LEU A 183 -10.02 14.55 -4.19
C LEU A 183 -9.78 16.04 -4.35
N ALA A 184 -9.27 16.48 -5.49
CA ALA A 184 -8.98 17.88 -5.77
C ALA A 184 -8.90 18.13 -7.27
N GLY A 185 -8.92 19.41 -7.66
CA GLY A 185 -8.63 19.87 -9.01
C GLY A 185 -9.71 19.59 -10.05
N GLY A 186 -9.48 20.11 -11.24
CA GLY A 186 -10.39 20.05 -12.36
C GLY A 186 -11.42 21.17 -12.28
N ALA A 187 -11.02 22.37 -12.67
CA ALA A 187 -12.00 23.29 -13.20
C ALA A 187 -12.73 22.52 -14.29
N THR A 188 -14.01 22.27 -14.07
CA THR A 188 -14.90 21.83 -15.16
C THR A 188 -14.78 22.86 -16.28
N PRO A 189 -14.66 22.43 -17.54
CA PRO A 189 -14.62 23.34 -18.67
C PRO A 189 -15.86 24.21 -18.77
#